data_0d3fb8a718e0ec26a90d2bdb855a8b34
#
_entry.id   0d3fb8a718e0ec26a90d2bdb855a8b34
#
_cell.length_a   1.000
_cell.length_b   1.000
_cell.length_c   1.000
_cell.angle_alpha   90.00
_cell.angle_beta   90.00
_cell.angle_gamma   90.00
#
_symmetry.space_group_name_H-M   'P 1'
#
loop_
_entity.id
_entity.type
_entity.pdbx_description
1 polymer ?
#
loop_
_entity_poly.entity_id
_entity_poly.type
_entity_poly.pdbx_seq_one_letter_code
_entity_poly.pdbx_strand_id
1 'polypeptide(L)'
;KDFEDIYLYWFNKETFKPDYLAYKFYVDGGGIRFRVAYNERYLGGIRFVDYENYEATLRDSEFYDVDVFYERNKLKLLSKIELEDISVKPSN
;
A
#
# COMPACT_ATOMS: atom_id res chain seq x y z
N LYS A 1 -16.84 -5.52 21.47
CA LYS A 1 -16.63 -6.12 20.15
C LYS A 1 -15.35 -5.61 19.53
N ASP A 2 -14.50 -6.52 19.18
CA ASP A 2 -13.23 -6.18 18.57
C ASP A 2 -13.40 -6.06 17.05
N PHE A 3 -12.83 -5.00 16.52
CA PHE A 3 -12.75 -4.82 15.08
C PHE A 3 -11.29 -4.96 14.67
N GLU A 4 -11.04 -5.86 13.75
CA GLU A 4 -9.71 -6.07 13.23
C GLU A 4 -9.52 -5.27 11.96
N ASP A 5 -8.31 -4.74 11.78
CA ASP A 5 -7.97 -4.07 10.54
C ASP A 5 -7.99 -5.09 9.39
N ILE A 6 -8.41 -4.64 8.24
CA ILE A 6 -8.50 -5.47 7.05
C ILE A 6 -7.43 -5.02 6.07
N TYR A 7 -6.67 -5.98 5.54
CA TYR A 7 -5.60 -5.72 4.58
C TYR A 7 -5.91 -6.44 3.27
N LEU A 8 -5.68 -5.76 2.16
CA LEU A 8 -5.82 -6.30 0.82
C LEU A 8 -4.51 -6.09 0.07
N TYR A 9 -4.16 -7.08 -0.74
CA TYR A 9 -2.96 -7.01 -1.58
C TYR A 9 -3.34 -7.35 -3.00
N TRP A 10 -2.81 -6.59 -3.95
CA TRP A 10 -2.98 -6.87 -5.38
C TRP A 10 -1.63 -7.31 -5.93
N PHE A 11 -1.54 -8.56 -6.32
CA PHE A 11 -0.31 -9.13 -6.84
C PHE A 11 -0.30 -9.04 -8.36
N ASN A 12 0.85 -8.67 -8.91
CA ASN A 12 1.05 -8.67 -10.34
C ASN A 12 1.07 -10.12 -10.82
N LYS A 13 0.31 -10.43 -11.86
CA LYS A 13 0.19 -11.80 -12.36
C LYS A 13 1.46 -12.33 -13.00
N GLU A 14 2.31 -11.45 -13.48
CA GLU A 14 3.56 -11.83 -14.13
C GLU A 14 4.71 -11.96 -13.16
N THR A 15 4.82 -11.03 -12.21
CA THR A 15 5.94 -10.98 -11.28
C THR A 15 5.64 -11.62 -9.93
N PHE A 16 4.36 -11.83 -9.61
CA PHE A 16 3.88 -12.33 -8.31
C PHE A 16 4.26 -11.42 -7.14
N LYS A 17 4.49 -10.14 -7.42
CA LYS A 17 4.82 -9.14 -6.40
C LYS A 17 3.62 -8.25 -6.14
N PRO A 18 3.46 -7.76 -4.90
CA PRO A 18 2.36 -6.85 -4.60
C PRO A 18 2.67 -5.46 -5.17
N ASP A 19 1.83 -5.02 -6.11
CA ASP A 19 1.94 -3.67 -6.68
C ASP A 19 1.12 -2.67 -5.87
N TYR A 20 -0.01 -3.12 -5.34
CA TYR A 20 -0.89 -2.29 -4.52
C TYR A 20 -1.18 -3.00 -3.21
N LEU A 21 -1.37 -2.21 -2.17
CA LEU A 21 -1.95 -2.72 -0.94
C LEU A 21 -2.95 -1.69 -0.41
N ALA A 22 -3.95 -2.17 0.29
CA ALA A 22 -4.91 -1.30 0.95
C ALA A 22 -5.17 -1.83 2.35
N TYR A 23 -5.47 -0.93 3.26
CA TYR A 23 -5.91 -1.35 4.57
C TYR A 23 -7.01 -0.43 5.08
N LYS A 24 -7.89 -1.03 5.84
CA LYS A 24 -8.98 -0.35 6.49
C LYS A 24 -8.77 -0.47 7.99
N PHE A 25 -8.74 0.65 8.67
CA PHE A 25 -8.50 0.68 10.11
C PHE A 25 -9.69 1.32 10.80
N TYR A 26 -9.81 1.03 12.10
CA TYR A 26 -10.99 1.44 12.88
C TYR A 26 -10.67 2.37 14.04
N VAL A 27 -9.39 2.55 14.37
CA VAL A 27 -8.99 3.47 15.43
C VAL A 27 -9.16 4.93 14.97
N ASP A 28 -9.40 5.82 15.91
CA ASP A 28 -9.50 7.27 15.66
C ASP A 28 -10.49 7.62 14.55
N GLY A 29 -11.65 6.96 14.58
CA GLY A 29 -12.70 7.19 13.59
C GLY A 29 -12.55 6.39 12.32
N GLY A 30 -11.46 5.64 12.19
CA GLY A 30 -11.27 4.77 11.06
C GLY A 30 -10.83 5.46 9.80
N GLY A 31 -10.58 4.66 8.77
CA GLY A 31 -10.18 5.17 7.46
C GLY A 31 -9.67 4.07 6.56
N ILE A 32 -9.45 4.44 5.31
CA ILE A 32 -8.91 3.56 4.29
C ILE A 32 -7.67 4.22 3.72
N ARG A 33 -6.60 3.43 3.60
CA ARG A 33 -5.37 3.85 2.93
C ARG A 33 -5.09 2.89 1.80
N PHE A 34 -4.61 3.44 0.69
CA PHE A 34 -4.25 2.68 -0.49
C PHE A 34 -2.83 3.07 -0.87
N ARG A 35 -1.96 2.09 -1.02
CA ARG A 35 -0.55 2.33 -1.34
C ARG A 35 -0.19 1.70 -2.66
N VAL A 36 0.55 2.46 -3.46
CA VAL A 36 1.06 2.03 -4.76
C VAL A 36 2.57 1.93 -4.65
N ALA A 37 3.10 0.73 -4.90
CA ALA A 37 4.54 0.50 -4.91
C ALA A 37 5.15 1.05 -6.19
N TYR A 38 6.29 1.71 -6.07
CA TYR A 38 7.03 2.20 -7.22
C TYR A 38 8.52 2.22 -6.89
N ASN A 39 9.33 2.48 -7.90
CA ASN A 39 10.79 2.64 -7.72
C ASN A 39 11.41 1.41 -7.06
N GLU A 40 11.11 0.22 -7.61
CA GLU A 40 11.61 -1.03 -7.09
C GLU A 40 13.12 -1.13 -7.29
N ARG A 41 13.81 -1.60 -6.26
CA ARG A 41 15.23 -1.89 -6.33
C ARG A 41 15.59 -3.01 -5.37
N TYR A 42 16.73 -3.63 -5.64
CA TYR A 42 17.23 -4.74 -4.84
C TYR A 42 18.60 -4.39 -4.29
N LEU A 43 18.78 -4.61 -2.99
CA LEU A 43 20.04 -4.42 -2.30
C LEU A 43 20.29 -5.65 -1.45
N GLY A 44 21.43 -6.31 -1.67
CA GLY A 44 21.76 -7.52 -0.93
C GLY A 44 20.72 -8.63 -1.10
N GLY A 45 20.06 -8.70 -2.26
CA GLY A 45 19.01 -9.67 -2.52
C GLY A 45 17.66 -9.33 -1.91
N ILE A 46 17.54 -8.19 -1.24
CA ILE A 46 16.30 -7.77 -0.60
C ILE A 46 15.61 -6.73 -1.46
N ARG A 47 14.30 -6.93 -1.67
CA ARG A 47 13.47 -6.00 -2.45
C ARG A 47 13.07 -4.80 -1.60
N PHE A 48 13.30 -3.61 -2.14
CA PHE A 48 12.84 -2.36 -1.54
C PHE A 48 11.97 -1.61 -2.54
N VAL A 49 10.92 -1.00 -2.06
CA VAL A 49 10.06 -0.14 -2.88
C VAL A 49 9.72 1.12 -2.11
N ASP A 50 9.41 2.14 -2.86
CA ASP A 50 8.79 3.34 -2.32
C ASP A 50 7.28 3.22 -2.52
N TYR A 51 6.50 4.02 -1.81
CA TYR A 51 5.05 3.99 -1.90
C TYR A 51 4.47 5.37 -2.07
N GLU A 52 3.47 5.46 -2.93
CA GLU A 52 2.52 6.57 -2.90
C GLU A 52 1.37 6.16 -2.00
N ASN A 53 1.05 7.00 -1.04
CA ASN A 53 0.05 6.71 -0.01
C ASN A 53 -1.18 7.59 -0.25
N TYR A 54 -2.32 6.95 -0.49
CA TYR A 54 -3.57 7.62 -0.81
C TYR A 54 -4.59 7.41 0.29
N GLU A 55 -5.45 8.40 0.45
CA GLU A 55 -6.63 8.32 1.31
C GLU A 55 -7.84 8.05 0.44
N ALA A 56 -8.71 7.16 0.91
CA ALA A 56 -9.95 6.86 0.23
C ALA A 56 -11.12 7.09 1.19
N THR A 57 -12.15 7.79 0.70
CA THR A 57 -13.40 7.96 1.43
C THR A 57 -14.43 7.13 0.70
N LEU A 58 -14.62 5.89 1.16
CA LEU A 58 -15.46 4.90 0.51
C LEU A 58 -16.41 4.27 1.51
N ARG A 59 -17.54 3.76 1.01
CA ARG A 59 -18.43 2.93 1.80
C ARG A 59 -17.76 1.57 2.02
N ASP A 60 -18.18 0.86 3.06
CA ASP A 60 -17.61 -0.44 3.36
C ASP A 60 -17.72 -1.40 2.18
N SER A 61 -18.83 -1.35 1.45
CA SER A 61 -19.03 -2.19 0.28
C SER A 61 -18.08 -1.86 -0.88
N GLU A 62 -17.48 -0.69 -0.87
CA GLU A 62 -16.59 -0.23 -1.94
C GLU A 62 -15.12 -0.51 -1.64
N PHE A 63 -14.80 -0.93 -0.42
CA PHE A 63 -13.40 -1.10 -0.02
C PHE A 63 -12.66 -2.08 -0.93
N TYR A 64 -13.30 -3.17 -1.33
CA TYR A 64 -12.67 -4.20 -2.15
C TYR A 64 -12.42 -3.74 -3.59
N ASP A 65 -13.01 -2.61 -3.98
CA ASP A 65 -12.83 -2.03 -5.30
C ASP A 65 -11.97 -0.77 -5.27
N VAL A 66 -11.22 -0.55 -4.19
CA VAL A 66 -10.44 0.66 -4.01
C VAL A 66 -9.43 0.87 -5.13
N ASP A 67 -8.90 -0.20 -5.71
CA ASP A 67 -7.99 -0.14 -6.85
C ASP A 67 -8.65 0.50 -8.07
N VAL A 68 -9.93 0.20 -8.29
CA VAL A 68 -10.69 0.80 -9.39
C VAL A 68 -10.84 2.31 -9.17
N PHE A 69 -11.13 2.72 -7.93
CA PHE A 69 -11.23 4.14 -7.60
C PHE A 69 -9.89 4.84 -7.81
N TYR A 70 -8.79 4.18 -7.48
CA TYR A 70 -7.46 4.70 -7.72
C TYR A 70 -7.24 4.92 -9.24
N GLU A 71 -7.55 3.93 -10.05
CA GLU A 71 -7.35 3.98 -11.49
C GLU A 71 -8.19 5.08 -12.14
N ARG A 72 -9.29 5.46 -11.51
CA ARG A 72 -10.16 6.54 -11.96
C ARG A 72 -9.81 7.90 -11.36
N ASN A 73 -8.68 8.00 -10.67
CA ASN A 73 -8.21 9.22 -10.02
C ASN A 73 -9.20 9.77 -8.99
N LYS A 74 -9.82 8.87 -8.24
CA LYS A 74 -10.80 9.24 -7.21
C LYS A 74 -10.22 9.26 -5.81
N LEU A 75 -8.95 8.90 -5.64
CA LEU A 75 -8.29 8.90 -4.35
C LEU A 75 -7.44 10.15 -4.18
N LYS A 76 -7.20 10.53 -2.94
CA LYS A 76 -6.40 11.69 -2.60
C LYS A 76 -5.01 11.27 -2.18
N LEU A 77 -4.00 11.77 -2.87
CA LEU A 77 -2.61 11.52 -2.48
C LEU A 77 -2.31 12.26 -1.18
N LEU A 78 -1.89 11.52 -0.15
CA LEU A 78 -1.51 12.08 1.13
C LEU A 78 -0.01 12.34 1.21
N SER A 79 0.79 11.37 0.77
CA SER A 79 2.22 11.45 0.94
C SER A 79 2.91 10.43 0.05
N LYS A 80 4.22 10.61 -0.11
CA LYS A 80 5.08 9.60 -0.70
C LYS A 80 6.02 9.12 0.39
N ILE A 81 6.16 7.81 0.48
CA ILE A 81 7.05 7.18 1.44
C ILE A 81 8.25 6.69 0.65
N GLU A 82 9.34 7.44 0.73
CA GLU A 82 10.55 7.15 -0.04
C GLU A 82 11.66 6.74 0.89
N LEU A 83 12.26 5.60 0.58
CA LEU A 83 13.39 5.08 1.34
C LEU A 83 14.68 5.66 0.73
N GLU A 84 15.46 6.30 1.57
CA GLU A 84 16.73 6.91 1.16
C GLU A 84 17.89 6.25 1.92
N ASP A 85 19.04 6.27 1.30
CA ASP A 85 20.30 5.81 1.92
C ASP A 85 20.20 4.42 2.51
N ILE A 86 19.51 3.52 1.79
CA ILE A 86 19.35 2.14 2.23
C ILE A 86 20.69 1.43 2.14
N SER A 87 21.09 0.79 3.21
CA SER A 87 22.25 -0.10 3.18
C SER A 87 21.88 -1.41 3.85
N VAL A 88 22.40 -2.50 3.28
CA VAL A 88 22.18 -3.83 3.83
C VAL A 88 23.52 -4.34 4.32
N LYS A 89 23.57 -4.68 5.59
CA LYS A 89 24.79 -5.21 6.20
C LYS A 89 24.62 -6.69 6.42
N PRO A 90 25.63 -7.50 6.08
CA PRO A 90 25.55 -8.92 6.39
C PRO A 90 25.54 -9.14 7.89
N SER A 91 24.77 -10.13 8.28
CA SER A 91 24.71 -10.58 9.66
C SER A 91 25.85 -11.55 9.90
N ASN A 92 26.61 -11.34 10.93
CA ASN A 92 27.73 -12.23 11.29
C ASN A 92 27.48 -12.92 12.60
#